data_a4fb9a881696bec3c2902fcb44fbb410
#
_entry.id   a4fb9a881696bec3c2902fcb44fbb410
#
_cell.length_a   1.000
_cell.length_b   1.000
_cell.length_c   1.000
_cell.angle_alpha   90.00
_cell.angle_beta   90.00
_cell.angle_gamma   90.00
#
_symmetry.space_group_name_H-M   'P 1'
#
loop_
_entity.id
_entity.type
_entity.pdbx_description
1 polymer ?
#
loop_
_entity_poly.entity_id
_entity_poly.type
_entity_poly.pdbx_seq_one_letter_code
_entity_poly.pdbx_strand_id
1 'polypeptide(L)'
;MDDSEYGTARSIDEIDLRIINALQWSPRSTWDALAGPLGLDAATVARHWRRLERERLAWTTITPGPRILAQVSTALLEITVVPGARGSVTEVMTGRPHAVTVEVPSAGADLLVTAATATYEQMTRLVVDDLGRLPGVASIRTHVVSEWFTEGGAWRLNALGPGERGELASGSRRVGERRGRTTISATDRAILSALAVDGRTPMRTLAEIAGAGAATVKRRIEALLAAEVVGLRCEFAHPAASFAVLVTLWCTVPVERLTTTGRVVSREPEVRNCFAVVGAANLVVQAWLHSPAEVPDFEARLLARCPDLAVRDRVLVLRIHKLAGHILDRAGRKVTTVPPDVWLPGGDAGGSGA
;
A
#
# COMPACT_ATOMS: atom_id res chain seq x y z
N MET A 1 0.21 -26.73 20.83
CA MET A 1 0.75 -25.83 19.78
C MET A 1 0.90 -26.73 18.59
N ASP A 2 -0.02 -26.63 17.63
CA ASP A 2 -0.15 -27.58 16.53
C ASP A 2 0.81 -27.18 15.41
N ASP A 3 1.85 -28.00 15.18
CA ASP A 3 2.87 -27.82 14.14
C ASP A 3 2.37 -28.16 12.72
N SER A 4 1.08 -28.48 12.58
CA SER A 4 0.48 -28.90 11.30
C SER A 4 0.16 -27.74 10.33
N GLU A 5 0.31 -26.46 10.71
CA GLU A 5 0.03 -25.30 9.85
C GLU A 5 1.17 -24.90 8.91
N TYR A 6 2.34 -25.54 8.97
CA TYR A 6 3.42 -25.37 7.99
C TYR A 6 3.31 -26.35 6.80
N GLY A 7 2.07 -26.69 6.44
CA GLY A 7 1.82 -27.37 5.19
C GLY A 7 2.43 -26.55 4.05
N THR A 8 3.19 -27.20 3.15
CA THR A 8 3.85 -26.66 1.96
C THR A 8 2.94 -25.64 1.27
N ALA A 9 3.04 -24.37 1.69
CA ALA A 9 2.31 -23.28 1.07
C ALA A 9 2.76 -23.26 -0.39
N ARG A 10 1.84 -23.53 -1.33
CA ARG A 10 2.12 -23.39 -2.74
C ARG A 10 2.68 -22.01 -2.96
N SER A 11 3.94 -21.93 -3.38
CA SER A 11 4.65 -20.71 -3.68
C SER A 11 4.07 -20.05 -4.94
N ILE A 12 4.24 -18.76 -5.05
CA ILE A 12 4.03 -18.02 -6.29
C ILE A 12 5.15 -18.45 -7.25
N ASP A 13 4.81 -19.01 -8.40
CA ASP A 13 5.77 -19.43 -9.41
C ASP A 13 6.15 -18.28 -10.37
N GLU A 14 7.07 -18.55 -11.31
CA GLU A 14 7.54 -17.52 -12.26
C GLU A 14 6.42 -17.00 -13.17
N ILE A 15 5.51 -17.86 -13.62
CA ILE A 15 4.36 -17.44 -14.44
C ILE A 15 3.43 -16.56 -13.61
N ASP A 16 3.19 -16.92 -12.36
CA ASP A 16 2.41 -16.11 -11.44
C ASP A 16 3.01 -14.72 -11.23
N LEU A 17 4.34 -14.66 -11.01
CA LEU A 17 5.06 -13.38 -10.84
C LEU A 17 4.91 -12.49 -12.07
N ARG A 18 5.00 -13.07 -13.28
CA ARG A 18 4.79 -12.33 -14.53
C ARG A 18 3.35 -11.83 -14.66
N ILE A 19 2.35 -12.65 -14.32
CA ILE A 19 0.93 -12.25 -14.31
C ILE A 19 0.67 -11.15 -13.27
N ILE A 20 1.19 -11.29 -12.05
CA ILE A 20 1.07 -10.26 -11.00
C ILE A 20 1.72 -8.96 -11.50
N ASN A 21 2.92 -9.03 -12.06
CA ASN A 21 3.61 -7.84 -12.58
C ASN A 21 2.84 -7.21 -13.75
N ALA A 22 2.25 -7.98 -14.66
CA ALA A 22 1.38 -7.45 -15.72
C ALA A 22 0.15 -6.73 -15.14
N LEU A 23 -0.47 -7.30 -14.10
CA LEU A 23 -1.59 -6.67 -13.39
C LEU A 23 -1.17 -5.46 -12.53
N GLN A 24 0.08 -5.35 -12.14
CA GLN A 24 0.59 -4.12 -11.54
C GLN A 24 0.67 -2.96 -12.56
N TRP A 25 0.89 -3.26 -13.84
CA TRP A 25 0.87 -2.27 -14.93
C TRP A 25 -0.54 -1.96 -15.41
N SER A 26 -1.40 -2.99 -15.49
CA SER A 26 -2.75 -2.86 -16.04
C SER A 26 -3.77 -3.71 -15.26
N PRO A 27 -4.18 -3.28 -14.06
CA PRO A 27 -4.95 -4.11 -13.10
C PRO A 27 -6.33 -4.54 -13.58
N ARG A 28 -6.94 -3.83 -14.53
CA ARG A 28 -8.27 -4.14 -15.07
C ARG A 28 -8.26 -4.62 -16.52
N SER A 29 -7.10 -4.92 -17.10
CA SER A 29 -7.01 -5.49 -18.43
C SER A 29 -7.76 -6.82 -18.53
N THR A 30 -8.30 -7.11 -19.71
CA THR A 30 -8.86 -8.43 -20.01
C THR A 30 -7.74 -9.46 -20.09
N TRP A 31 -8.09 -10.73 -19.93
CA TRP A 31 -7.11 -11.81 -20.02
C TRP A 31 -6.49 -11.91 -21.41
N ASP A 32 -7.30 -11.65 -22.47
CA ASP A 32 -6.82 -11.58 -23.85
C ASP A 32 -5.78 -10.46 -24.05
N ALA A 33 -6.00 -9.29 -23.44
CA ALA A 33 -5.07 -8.17 -23.53
C ALA A 33 -3.74 -8.44 -22.79
N LEU A 34 -3.73 -9.29 -21.76
CA LEU A 34 -2.53 -9.71 -21.04
C LEU A 34 -1.80 -10.89 -21.72
N ALA A 35 -2.54 -11.73 -22.46
CA ALA A 35 -2.03 -12.94 -23.06
C ALA A 35 -0.87 -12.69 -24.03
N GLY A 36 -1.04 -11.72 -24.95
CA GLY A 36 -0.03 -11.36 -25.95
C GLY A 36 1.30 -10.94 -25.33
N PRO A 37 1.34 -9.89 -24.49
CA PRO A 37 2.57 -9.45 -23.80
C PRO A 37 3.25 -10.55 -22.97
N LEU A 38 2.47 -11.47 -22.39
CA LEU A 38 2.99 -12.55 -21.56
C LEU A 38 3.46 -13.77 -22.36
N GLY A 39 3.13 -13.85 -23.66
CA GLY A 39 3.39 -15.05 -24.46
C GLY A 39 2.59 -16.27 -24.00
N LEU A 40 1.40 -16.07 -23.44
CA LEU A 40 0.51 -17.09 -22.90
C LEU A 40 -0.84 -17.05 -23.62
N ASP A 41 -1.67 -18.10 -23.47
CA ASP A 41 -3.08 -18.01 -23.84
C ASP A 41 -3.93 -17.40 -22.70
N ALA A 42 -5.04 -16.77 -23.06
CA ALA A 42 -5.91 -16.09 -22.10
C ALA A 42 -6.53 -17.03 -21.04
N ALA A 43 -6.77 -18.29 -21.40
CA ALA A 43 -7.32 -19.28 -20.47
C ALA A 43 -6.30 -19.66 -19.41
N THR A 44 -5.01 -19.77 -19.78
CA THR A 44 -3.89 -19.99 -18.86
C THR A 44 -3.74 -18.80 -17.90
N VAL A 45 -3.71 -17.56 -18.40
CA VAL A 45 -3.66 -16.36 -17.55
C VAL A 45 -4.83 -16.35 -16.56
N ALA A 46 -6.05 -16.58 -17.03
CA ALA A 46 -7.24 -16.63 -16.19
C ALA A 46 -7.20 -17.74 -15.14
N ARG A 47 -6.65 -18.93 -15.49
CA ARG A 47 -6.52 -20.08 -14.57
C ARG A 47 -5.54 -19.77 -13.44
N HIS A 48 -4.35 -19.22 -13.76
CA HIS A 48 -3.35 -18.81 -12.76
C HIS A 48 -3.92 -17.75 -11.83
N TRP A 49 -4.54 -16.70 -12.39
CA TRP A 49 -5.13 -15.64 -11.58
C TRP A 49 -6.21 -16.15 -10.62
N ARG A 50 -7.17 -16.98 -11.11
CA ARG A 50 -8.20 -17.57 -10.24
C ARG A 50 -7.60 -18.44 -9.13
N ARG A 51 -6.47 -19.13 -9.38
CA ARG A 51 -5.73 -19.85 -8.34
C ARG A 51 -5.18 -18.89 -7.31
N LEU A 52 -4.47 -17.84 -7.74
CA LEU A 52 -3.89 -16.83 -6.85
C LEU A 52 -4.95 -16.17 -5.96
N GLU A 53 -6.11 -15.81 -6.52
CA GLU A 53 -7.23 -15.25 -5.76
C GLU A 53 -7.81 -16.26 -4.75
N ARG A 54 -8.10 -17.48 -5.19
CA ARG A 54 -8.67 -18.53 -4.33
C ARG A 54 -7.75 -18.87 -3.16
N GLU A 55 -6.44 -18.90 -3.41
CA GLU A 55 -5.41 -19.17 -2.39
C GLU A 55 -5.02 -17.90 -1.62
N ARG A 56 -5.64 -16.76 -1.93
CA ARG A 56 -5.42 -15.45 -1.31
C ARG A 56 -3.97 -14.95 -1.44
N LEU A 57 -3.28 -15.40 -2.48
CA LEU A 57 -1.88 -15.08 -2.76
C LEU A 57 -1.70 -13.78 -3.53
N ALA A 58 -2.70 -13.35 -4.30
CA ALA A 58 -2.70 -12.06 -4.98
C ALA A 58 -4.11 -11.49 -5.04
N TRP A 59 -4.20 -10.17 -5.09
CA TRP A 59 -5.47 -9.44 -5.19
C TRP A 59 -5.28 -8.09 -5.87
N THR A 60 -6.33 -7.58 -6.47
CA THR A 60 -6.36 -6.22 -6.97
C THR A 60 -7.10 -5.30 -6.01
N THR A 61 -6.71 -4.05 -5.97
CA THR A 61 -7.28 -3.03 -5.09
C THR A 61 -7.06 -1.63 -5.68
N ILE A 62 -7.45 -0.61 -4.94
CA ILE A 62 -7.10 0.78 -5.22
C ILE A 62 -6.14 1.33 -4.17
N THR A 63 -5.46 2.40 -4.53
CA THR A 63 -4.64 3.22 -3.63
C THR A 63 -5.00 4.69 -3.82
N PRO A 64 -4.86 5.54 -2.79
CA PRO A 64 -4.92 6.97 -2.99
C PRO A 64 -3.91 7.41 -4.03
N GLY A 65 -4.36 8.18 -5.02
CA GLY A 65 -3.45 8.75 -6.02
C GLY A 65 -2.65 9.94 -5.47
N PRO A 66 -1.62 10.40 -6.21
CA PRO A 66 -0.75 11.49 -5.78
C PRO A 66 -1.50 12.75 -5.33
N ARG A 67 -2.63 13.03 -5.98
CA ARG A 67 -3.47 14.19 -5.64
C ARG A 67 -4.14 14.07 -4.28
N ILE A 68 -4.56 12.88 -3.88
CA ILE A 68 -5.13 12.65 -2.54
C ILE A 68 -4.01 12.61 -1.51
N LEU A 69 -2.90 11.94 -1.79
CA LEU A 69 -1.74 11.90 -0.90
C LEU A 69 -1.20 13.28 -0.55
N ALA A 70 -1.29 14.25 -1.47
CA ALA A 70 -0.91 15.63 -1.23
C ALA A 70 -1.90 16.43 -0.35
N GLN A 71 -3.11 15.91 -0.11
CA GLN A 71 -4.17 16.60 0.63
C GLN A 71 -4.45 15.96 2.00
N VAL A 72 -4.28 14.65 2.12
CA VAL A 72 -4.49 13.92 3.37
C VAL A 72 -3.33 14.13 4.34
N SER A 73 -3.65 14.11 5.63
CA SER A 73 -2.63 14.06 6.67
C SER A 73 -2.23 12.61 6.89
N THR A 74 -0.94 12.33 6.71
CA THR A 74 -0.37 11.01 6.97
C THR A 74 0.66 11.10 8.08
N ALA A 75 0.72 10.10 8.94
CA ALA A 75 1.74 9.97 9.95
C ALA A 75 2.21 8.51 10.09
N LEU A 76 3.47 8.34 10.42
CA LEU A 76 4.02 7.08 10.88
C LEU A 76 4.05 7.11 12.41
N LEU A 77 3.37 6.16 13.06
CA LEU A 77 3.20 6.09 14.49
C LEU A 77 4.02 4.93 15.03
N GLU A 78 4.99 5.21 15.90
CA GLU A 78 5.65 4.21 16.74
C GLU A 78 4.83 4.06 18.02
N ILE A 79 4.20 2.93 18.22
CA ILE A 79 3.35 2.65 19.39
C ILE A 79 4.05 1.65 20.29
N THR A 80 4.30 2.06 21.53
CA THR A 80 4.76 1.18 22.61
C THR A 80 3.55 0.78 23.44
N VAL A 81 3.44 -0.51 23.79
CA VAL A 81 2.33 -1.04 24.58
C VAL A 81 2.80 -1.54 25.94
N VAL A 82 1.88 -1.58 26.90
CA VAL A 82 2.17 -2.22 28.17
C VAL A 82 2.33 -3.75 27.98
N PRO A 83 3.14 -4.43 28.82
CA PRO A 83 3.33 -5.87 28.71
C PRO A 83 2.02 -6.64 28.63
N GLY A 84 1.91 -7.55 27.66
CA GLY A 84 0.72 -8.37 27.41
C GLY A 84 -0.35 -7.74 26.52
N ALA A 85 -0.33 -6.43 26.27
CA ALA A 85 -1.38 -5.74 25.50
C ALA A 85 -1.15 -5.72 23.98
N ARG A 86 -0.02 -6.23 23.46
CA ARG A 86 0.27 -6.15 22.02
C ARG A 86 -0.85 -6.75 21.15
N GLY A 87 -1.40 -7.91 21.56
CA GLY A 87 -2.46 -8.58 20.80
C GLY A 87 -3.72 -7.74 20.67
N SER A 88 -4.24 -7.24 21.79
CA SER A 88 -5.48 -6.43 21.83
C SER A 88 -5.31 -5.08 21.12
N VAL A 89 -4.17 -4.40 21.32
CA VAL A 89 -3.89 -3.14 20.60
C VAL A 89 -3.75 -3.37 19.10
N THR A 90 -3.09 -4.47 18.67
CA THR A 90 -2.98 -4.84 17.26
C THR A 90 -4.36 -5.07 16.63
N GLU A 91 -5.23 -5.80 17.32
CA GLU A 91 -6.59 -6.08 16.85
C GLU A 91 -7.40 -4.78 16.65
N VAL A 92 -7.38 -3.89 17.64
CA VAL A 92 -8.01 -2.58 17.53
C VAL A 92 -7.42 -1.78 16.37
N MET A 93 -6.10 -1.73 16.22
CA MET A 93 -5.46 -0.98 15.14
C MET A 93 -5.78 -1.55 13.76
N THR A 94 -5.80 -2.87 13.60
CA THR A 94 -6.14 -3.49 12.30
C THR A 94 -7.60 -3.24 11.90
N GLY A 95 -8.52 -3.13 12.85
CA GLY A 95 -9.93 -2.81 12.61
C GLY A 95 -10.20 -1.33 12.25
N ARG A 96 -9.26 -0.41 12.51
CA ARG A 96 -9.47 1.02 12.26
C ARG A 96 -9.22 1.40 10.79
N PRO A 97 -10.15 2.11 10.10
CA PRO A 97 -9.94 2.59 8.74
C PRO A 97 -8.75 3.55 8.59
N HIS A 98 -8.48 4.36 9.62
CA HIS A 98 -7.35 5.30 9.60
C HIS A 98 -5.98 4.64 9.72
N ALA A 99 -5.88 3.45 10.29
CA ALA A 99 -4.65 2.66 10.31
C ALA A 99 -4.51 1.93 8.97
N VAL A 100 -3.80 2.52 8.03
CA VAL A 100 -3.65 2.01 6.66
C VAL A 100 -2.75 0.79 6.61
N THR A 101 -1.64 0.82 7.38
CA THR A 101 -0.69 -0.28 7.52
C THR A 101 -0.36 -0.49 8.99
N VAL A 102 -0.28 -1.75 9.44
CA VAL A 102 0.06 -2.12 10.83
C VAL A 102 1.13 -3.20 10.79
N GLU A 103 2.30 -2.86 11.30
CA GLU A 103 3.52 -3.66 11.25
C GLU A 103 4.07 -3.90 12.67
N VAL A 104 4.75 -5.04 12.86
CA VAL A 104 5.54 -5.33 14.06
C VAL A 104 7.01 -5.14 13.71
N PRO A 105 7.65 -4.08 14.20
CA PRO A 105 9.06 -3.82 13.95
C PRO A 105 9.96 -4.72 14.84
N SER A 106 11.21 -4.90 14.41
CA SER A 106 12.22 -5.66 15.16
C SER A 106 12.79 -4.89 16.37
N ALA A 107 12.64 -3.57 16.36
CA ALA A 107 13.18 -2.67 17.39
C ALA A 107 12.40 -1.35 17.43
N GLY A 108 12.62 -0.56 18.47
CA GLY A 108 12.13 0.81 18.61
C GLY A 108 10.74 0.91 19.22
N ALA A 109 9.79 0.13 18.72
CA ALA A 109 8.39 0.14 19.17
C ALA A 109 7.79 -1.26 19.10
N ASP A 110 6.59 -1.46 19.67
CA ASP A 110 5.84 -2.71 19.57
C ASP A 110 5.03 -2.79 18.26
N LEU A 111 4.55 -1.65 17.79
CA LEU A 111 3.85 -1.52 16.51
C LEU A 111 4.36 -0.28 15.77
N LEU A 112 4.47 -0.42 14.45
CA LEU A 112 4.68 0.67 13.51
C LEU A 112 3.43 0.80 12.64
N VAL A 113 2.76 1.95 12.73
CA VAL A 113 1.46 2.13 12.07
C VAL A 113 1.51 3.32 11.13
N THR A 114 1.24 3.09 9.85
CA THR A 114 0.95 4.20 8.92
C THR A 114 -0.51 4.59 9.09
N ALA A 115 -0.75 5.77 9.62
CA ALA A 115 -2.09 6.34 9.77
C ALA A 115 -2.33 7.43 8.73
N ALA A 116 -3.57 7.50 8.21
CA ALA A 116 -3.99 8.55 7.29
C ALA A 116 -5.38 9.08 7.66
N THR A 117 -5.55 10.39 7.60
CA THR A 117 -6.81 11.10 7.86
C THR A 117 -7.01 12.19 6.81
N ALA A 118 -8.25 12.65 6.61
CA ALA A 118 -8.53 13.67 5.62
C ALA A 118 -7.92 15.04 5.97
N THR A 119 -7.74 15.35 7.26
CA THR A 119 -7.17 16.62 7.72
C THR A 119 -6.17 16.41 8.86
N TYR A 120 -5.30 17.40 9.05
CA TYR A 120 -4.36 17.41 10.18
C TYR A 120 -5.08 17.46 11.54
N GLU A 121 -6.21 18.17 11.64
CA GLU A 121 -7.03 18.21 12.86
C GLU A 121 -7.57 16.80 13.22
N GLN A 122 -8.03 16.03 12.23
CA GLN A 122 -8.45 14.66 12.46
C GLN A 122 -7.27 13.77 12.88
N MET A 123 -6.07 13.98 12.33
CA MET A 123 -4.85 13.30 12.78
C MET A 123 -4.55 13.62 14.24
N THR A 124 -4.68 14.89 14.64
CA THR A 124 -4.48 15.32 16.03
C THR A 124 -5.48 14.62 16.96
N ARG A 125 -6.77 14.62 16.62
CA ARG A 125 -7.81 13.92 17.40
C ARG A 125 -7.52 12.41 17.48
N LEU A 126 -7.18 11.78 16.37
CA LEU A 126 -6.83 10.36 16.35
C LEU A 126 -5.68 10.04 17.30
N VAL A 127 -4.59 10.80 17.25
CA VAL A 127 -3.38 10.51 18.05
C VAL A 127 -3.59 10.89 19.53
N VAL A 128 -4.12 12.10 19.80
CA VAL A 128 -4.17 12.67 21.16
C VAL A 128 -5.38 12.14 21.94
N ASP A 129 -6.56 12.15 21.30
CA ASP A 129 -7.80 11.84 22.01
C ASP A 129 -8.16 10.35 21.95
N ASP A 130 -7.98 9.72 20.79
CA ASP A 130 -8.40 8.33 20.61
C ASP A 130 -7.30 7.33 21.01
N LEU A 131 -6.14 7.41 20.35
CA LEU A 131 -5.05 6.43 20.57
C LEU A 131 -4.32 6.68 21.88
N GLY A 132 -4.16 7.94 22.30
CA GLY A 132 -3.55 8.30 23.58
C GLY A 132 -4.35 7.79 24.81
N ARG A 133 -5.63 7.46 24.62
CA ARG A 133 -6.50 6.89 25.67
C ARG A 133 -6.78 5.40 25.46
N LEU A 134 -6.23 4.79 24.40
CA LEU A 134 -6.48 3.38 24.13
C LEU A 134 -5.85 2.51 25.20
N PRO A 135 -6.65 1.66 25.91
CA PRO A 135 -6.12 0.75 26.91
C PRO A 135 -5.01 -0.14 26.34
N GLY A 136 -3.89 -0.21 27.04
CA GLY A 136 -2.73 -0.99 26.62
C GLY A 136 -1.68 -0.18 25.86
N VAL A 137 -1.95 1.00 25.39
CA VAL A 137 -0.95 1.91 24.81
C VAL A 137 -0.17 2.60 25.96
N ALA A 138 1.14 2.48 25.92
CA ALA A 138 2.05 3.13 26.91
C ALA A 138 2.57 4.47 26.37
N SER A 139 2.94 4.53 25.10
CA SER A 139 3.37 5.77 24.46
C SER A 139 3.19 5.71 22.93
N ILE A 140 3.13 6.89 22.32
CA ILE A 140 3.06 7.06 20.86
C ILE A 140 4.08 8.12 20.47
N ARG A 141 4.96 7.78 19.53
CA ARG A 141 5.80 8.76 18.83
C ARG A 141 5.23 8.95 17.42
N THR A 142 4.93 10.19 17.07
CA THR A 142 4.26 10.55 15.82
C THR A 142 5.23 11.25 14.88
N HIS A 143 5.42 10.69 13.68
CA HIS A 143 6.21 11.28 12.60
C HIS A 143 5.25 11.71 11.49
N VAL A 144 4.92 12.98 11.44
CA VAL A 144 4.03 13.53 10.41
C VAL A 144 4.75 13.55 9.07
N VAL A 145 4.13 12.98 8.05
CA VAL A 145 4.66 12.97 6.69
C VAL A 145 4.46 14.36 6.07
N SER A 146 5.54 14.96 5.59
CA SER A 146 5.53 16.26 4.94
C SER A 146 5.54 16.18 3.40
N GLU A 147 6.16 15.14 2.83
CA GLU A 147 6.23 14.93 1.38
C GLU A 147 6.36 13.44 1.07
N TRP A 148 5.59 12.96 0.08
CA TRP A 148 5.74 11.62 -0.50
C TRP A 148 6.60 11.69 -1.76
N PHE A 149 7.65 10.86 -1.85
CA PHE A 149 8.47 10.68 -3.06
C PHE A 149 8.02 9.45 -3.85
N THR A 150 7.69 8.37 -3.16
CA THR A 150 7.00 7.19 -3.74
C THR A 150 6.17 6.49 -2.66
N GLU A 151 5.11 5.84 -3.10
CA GLU A 151 4.23 5.03 -2.27
C GLU A 151 4.07 3.62 -2.86
N GLY A 152 3.63 2.67 -2.03
CA GLY A 152 3.59 1.26 -2.40
C GLY A 152 2.82 0.92 -3.69
N GLY A 153 1.88 1.76 -4.12
CA GLY A 153 1.17 1.57 -5.38
C GLY A 153 2.04 1.81 -6.63
N ALA A 154 3.14 2.57 -6.48
CA ALA A 154 4.11 2.76 -7.54
C ALA A 154 5.12 1.62 -7.65
N TRP A 155 5.32 0.85 -6.56
CA TRP A 155 6.27 -0.27 -6.55
C TRP A 155 5.82 -1.41 -7.48
N ARG A 156 6.75 -1.98 -8.22
CA ARG A 156 6.50 -3.03 -9.21
C ARG A 156 7.49 -4.17 -9.03
N LEU A 157 7.00 -5.39 -9.24
CA LEU A 157 7.88 -6.54 -9.51
C LEU A 157 8.69 -6.26 -10.78
N ASN A 158 9.88 -6.81 -10.87
CA ASN A 158 10.73 -6.72 -12.06
C ASN A 158 10.74 -8.07 -12.81
N ALA A 159 9.55 -8.68 -12.96
CA ALA A 159 9.39 -10.00 -13.59
C ALA A 159 9.11 -9.93 -15.10
N LEU A 160 8.93 -8.73 -15.66
CA LEU A 160 8.67 -8.52 -17.09
C LEU A 160 9.84 -7.81 -17.76
N GLY A 161 10.11 -8.17 -19.01
CA GLY A 161 11.08 -7.50 -19.86
C GLY A 161 10.64 -6.10 -20.30
N PRO A 162 11.57 -5.27 -20.84
CA PRO A 162 11.23 -3.90 -21.26
C PRO A 162 10.15 -3.84 -22.35
N GLY A 163 10.13 -4.78 -23.31
CA GLY A 163 9.11 -4.88 -24.37
C GLY A 163 7.72 -5.12 -23.80
N GLU A 164 7.58 -6.17 -22.97
CA GLU A 164 6.33 -6.55 -22.32
C GLU A 164 5.76 -5.39 -21.49
N ARG A 165 6.63 -4.72 -20.72
CA ARG A 165 6.25 -3.52 -19.95
C ARG A 165 5.76 -2.37 -20.84
N GLY A 166 6.44 -2.14 -21.97
CA GLY A 166 6.07 -1.10 -22.94
C GLY A 166 4.69 -1.32 -23.53
N GLU A 167 4.35 -2.57 -23.90
CA GLU A 167 3.04 -2.94 -24.42
C GLU A 167 1.92 -2.73 -23.39
N LEU A 168 2.13 -3.20 -22.16
CA LEU A 168 1.17 -3.05 -21.06
C LEU A 168 0.96 -1.58 -20.67
N ALA A 169 2.03 -0.78 -20.60
CA ALA A 169 1.98 0.63 -20.28
C ALA A 169 1.26 1.44 -21.37
N SER A 170 1.44 1.11 -22.64
CA SER A 170 0.77 1.79 -23.76
C SER A 170 -0.73 1.55 -23.75
N GLY A 171 -1.18 0.35 -23.39
CA GLY A 171 -2.60 0.02 -23.18
C GLY A 171 -3.25 0.80 -22.02
N SER A 172 -2.48 1.15 -21.01
CA SER A 172 -2.93 1.89 -19.82
C SER A 172 -2.94 3.43 -20.00
N ARG A 173 -2.22 3.95 -20.98
CA ARG A 173 -1.90 5.39 -21.12
C ARG A 173 -3.00 6.28 -21.73
N ARG A 174 -4.19 5.79 -22.01
CA ARG A 174 -5.26 6.55 -22.66
C ARG A 174 -6.23 7.23 -21.71
N VAL A 175 -5.73 7.82 -20.63
CA VAL A 175 -6.57 8.74 -19.85
C VAL A 175 -5.95 10.13 -19.97
N GLY A 176 -6.58 10.95 -20.80
CA GLY A 176 -6.07 12.26 -21.18
C GLY A 176 -5.98 13.23 -20.02
N GLU A 177 -5.16 14.24 -20.22
CA GLU A 177 -4.97 15.40 -19.35
C GLU A 177 -6.26 16.17 -19.07
N ARG A 178 -7.08 15.68 -18.15
CA ARG A 178 -8.16 16.48 -17.56
C ARG A 178 -7.75 16.91 -16.15
N ARG A 179 -6.97 17.98 -16.07
CA ARG A 179 -6.71 18.75 -14.85
C ARG A 179 -8.00 19.48 -14.41
N GLY A 180 -9.00 18.74 -13.96
CA GLY A 180 -10.22 19.29 -13.37
C GLY A 180 -10.22 19.09 -11.85
N ARG A 181 -10.84 20.02 -11.12
CA ARG A 181 -11.17 19.83 -9.69
C ARG A 181 -12.21 18.72 -9.61
N THR A 182 -11.78 17.50 -9.24
CA THR A 182 -12.69 16.36 -9.10
C THR A 182 -13.12 16.27 -7.65
N THR A 183 -14.36 16.69 -7.37
CA THR A 183 -15.00 16.46 -6.06
C THR A 183 -15.43 15.01 -6.00
N ILE A 184 -15.11 14.31 -4.92
CA ILE A 184 -15.53 12.93 -4.67
C ILE A 184 -16.98 12.95 -4.18
N SER A 185 -17.90 12.47 -5.01
CA SER A 185 -19.33 12.37 -4.70
C SER A 185 -19.64 11.14 -3.81
N ALA A 186 -20.86 11.04 -3.30
CA ALA A 186 -21.31 9.84 -2.59
C ALA A 186 -21.26 8.59 -3.50
N THR A 187 -21.62 8.72 -4.77
CA THR A 187 -21.48 7.67 -5.78
C THR A 187 -20.03 7.24 -5.96
N ASP A 188 -19.08 8.19 -6.03
CA ASP A 188 -17.66 7.85 -6.13
C ASP A 188 -17.16 7.10 -4.90
N ARG A 189 -17.58 7.52 -3.70
CA ARG A 189 -17.21 6.81 -2.46
C ARG A 189 -17.70 5.36 -2.46
N ALA A 190 -18.94 5.12 -2.88
CA ALA A 190 -19.46 3.76 -3.00
C ALA A 190 -18.65 2.91 -3.99
N ILE A 191 -18.29 3.48 -5.15
CA ILE A 191 -17.41 2.83 -6.14
C ILE A 191 -16.03 2.55 -5.55
N LEU A 192 -15.40 3.55 -4.91
CA LEU A 192 -14.07 3.43 -4.33
C LEU A 192 -14.03 2.40 -3.20
N SER A 193 -15.04 2.36 -2.33
CA SER A 193 -15.15 1.34 -1.26
C SER A 193 -15.22 -0.07 -1.83
N ALA A 194 -16.00 -0.29 -2.89
CA ALA A 194 -16.08 -1.59 -3.55
C ALA A 194 -14.74 -1.98 -4.23
N LEU A 195 -14.11 -1.03 -4.93
CA LEU A 195 -12.82 -1.24 -5.59
C LEU A 195 -11.66 -1.43 -4.60
N ALA A 196 -11.75 -0.90 -3.39
CA ALA A 196 -10.78 -1.15 -2.33
C ALA A 196 -10.80 -2.62 -1.86
N VAL A 197 -11.96 -3.27 -1.91
CA VAL A 197 -12.09 -4.70 -1.58
C VAL A 197 -11.61 -5.57 -2.73
N ASP A 198 -12.06 -5.25 -3.96
CA ASP A 198 -11.63 -5.91 -5.20
C ASP A 198 -11.56 -4.91 -6.35
N GLY A 199 -10.34 -4.58 -6.77
CA GLY A 199 -10.07 -3.66 -7.89
C GLY A 199 -10.62 -4.14 -9.24
N ARG A 200 -10.99 -5.41 -9.38
CA ARG A 200 -11.59 -6.01 -10.60
C ARG A 200 -13.10 -6.22 -10.49
N THR A 201 -13.75 -5.70 -9.44
CA THR A 201 -15.21 -5.77 -9.30
C THR A 201 -15.90 -5.45 -10.65
N PRO A 202 -16.81 -6.32 -11.12
CA PRO A 202 -17.49 -6.14 -12.40
C PRO A 202 -18.26 -4.83 -12.48
N MET A 203 -18.31 -4.22 -13.68
CA MET A 203 -19.02 -2.94 -13.90
C MET A 203 -20.51 -3.02 -13.53
N ARG A 204 -21.16 -4.17 -13.74
CA ARG A 204 -22.55 -4.39 -13.34
C ARG A 204 -22.72 -4.28 -11.83
N THR A 205 -21.89 -4.97 -11.07
CA THR A 205 -21.90 -4.94 -9.60
C THR A 205 -21.61 -3.53 -9.07
N LEU A 206 -20.62 -2.83 -9.65
CA LEU A 206 -20.35 -1.44 -9.29
C LEU A 206 -21.53 -0.51 -9.60
N ALA A 207 -22.26 -0.76 -10.69
CA ALA A 207 -23.46 0.00 -11.05
C ALA A 207 -24.60 -0.21 -10.03
N GLU A 208 -24.79 -1.45 -9.59
CA GLU A 208 -25.76 -1.82 -8.55
C GLU A 208 -25.40 -1.15 -7.20
N ILE A 209 -24.14 -1.25 -6.76
CA ILE A 209 -23.64 -0.64 -5.51
C ILE A 209 -23.77 0.88 -5.55
N ALA A 210 -23.45 1.50 -6.68
CA ALA A 210 -23.43 2.94 -6.84
C ALA A 210 -24.80 3.56 -7.13
N GLY A 211 -25.84 2.74 -7.36
CA GLY A 211 -27.17 3.20 -7.79
C GLY A 211 -27.14 3.99 -9.10
N ALA A 212 -26.26 3.63 -10.05
CA ALA A 212 -26.00 4.37 -11.27
C ALA A 212 -25.82 3.44 -12.47
N GLY A 213 -26.04 3.94 -13.70
CA GLY A 213 -25.81 3.13 -14.90
C GLY A 213 -24.34 2.77 -15.12
N ALA A 214 -24.07 1.58 -15.69
CA ALA A 214 -22.72 1.07 -15.92
C ALA A 214 -21.82 2.03 -16.73
N ALA A 215 -22.38 2.72 -17.73
CA ALA A 215 -21.66 3.74 -18.51
C ALA A 215 -21.25 4.95 -17.65
N THR A 216 -22.09 5.36 -16.71
CA THR A 216 -21.79 6.44 -15.75
C THR A 216 -20.68 6.01 -14.80
N VAL A 217 -20.75 4.80 -14.23
CA VAL A 217 -19.72 4.25 -13.35
C VAL A 217 -18.37 4.16 -14.07
N LYS A 218 -18.35 3.63 -15.31
CA LYS A 218 -17.14 3.55 -16.12
C LYS A 218 -16.50 4.93 -16.31
N ARG A 219 -17.30 5.93 -16.73
CA ARG A 219 -16.83 7.31 -16.92
C ARG A 219 -16.31 7.94 -15.63
N ARG A 220 -16.94 7.64 -14.49
CA ARG A 220 -16.49 8.14 -13.16
C ARG A 220 -15.14 7.53 -12.77
N ILE A 221 -14.97 6.22 -12.90
CA ILE A 221 -13.68 5.55 -12.64
C ILE A 221 -12.57 6.12 -13.52
N GLU A 222 -12.82 6.25 -14.83
CA GLU A 222 -11.87 6.84 -15.77
C GLU A 222 -11.51 8.28 -15.39
N ALA A 223 -12.48 9.08 -14.95
CA ALA A 223 -12.25 10.46 -14.51
C ALA A 223 -11.42 10.53 -13.22
N LEU A 224 -11.66 9.63 -12.25
CA LEU A 224 -10.91 9.57 -10.99
C LEU A 224 -9.46 9.12 -11.22
N LEU A 225 -9.24 8.16 -12.12
CA LEU A 225 -7.91 7.72 -12.54
C LEU A 225 -7.16 8.83 -13.28
N ALA A 226 -7.82 9.49 -14.25
CA ALA A 226 -7.25 10.58 -15.03
C ALA A 226 -6.89 11.80 -14.18
N ALA A 227 -7.66 12.05 -13.13
CA ALA A 227 -7.41 13.14 -12.19
C ALA A 227 -6.39 12.77 -11.11
N GLU A 228 -5.77 11.59 -11.19
CA GLU A 228 -4.82 11.08 -10.18
C GLU A 228 -5.37 11.09 -8.75
N VAL A 229 -6.69 10.96 -8.61
CA VAL A 229 -7.38 10.84 -7.31
C VAL A 229 -7.19 9.43 -6.76
N VAL A 230 -7.21 8.42 -7.61
CA VAL A 230 -7.05 7.02 -7.27
C VAL A 230 -6.10 6.34 -8.24
N GLY A 231 -5.32 5.40 -7.75
CA GLY A 231 -4.57 4.42 -8.53
C GLY A 231 -5.18 3.04 -8.38
N LEU A 232 -5.08 2.21 -9.41
CA LEU A 232 -5.34 0.78 -9.32
C LEU A 232 -4.02 0.05 -9.09
N ARG A 233 -4.06 -1.01 -8.29
CA ARG A 233 -2.85 -1.80 -8.02
C ARG A 233 -3.16 -3.29 -7.91
N CYS A 234 -2.14 -4.11 -8.13
CA CYS A 234 -2.14 -5.53 -7.80
C CYS A 234 -1.15 -5.75 -6.65
N GLU A 235 -1.62 -6.36 -5.57
CA GLU A 235 -0.84 -6.77 -4.41
C GLU A 235 -0.76 -8.30 -4.35
N PHE A 236 0.19 -8.79 -3.57
CA PHE A 236 0.39 -10.22 -3.39
C PHE A 236 1.01 -10.54 -2.02
N ALA A 237 1.00 -11.81 -1.65
CA ALA A 237 1.65 -12.31 -0.45
C ALA A 237 3.17 -12.31 -0.65
N HIS A 238 3.85 -11.25 -0.24
CA HIS A 238 5.27 -11.03 -0.47
C HIS A 238 6.16 -12.21 -0.02
N PRO A 239 5.93 -12.82 1.17
CA PRO A 239 6.72 -13.99 1.58
C PRO A 239 6.61 -15.17 0.61
N ALA A 240 5.43 -15.38 -0.01
CA ALA A 240 5.21 -16.45 -0.98
C ALA A 240 5.94 -16.24 -2.31
N ALA A 241 6.42 -15.01 -2.58
CA ALA A 241 7.20 -14.60 -3.74
C ALA A 241 8.67 -14.34 -3.39
N SER A 242 9.16 -14.88 -2.28
CA SER A 242 10.54 -14.74 -1.78
C SER A 242 10.93 -13.30 -1.35
N PHE A 243 10.00 -12.36 -1.27
CA PHE A 243 10.23 -11.06 -0.65
C PHE A 243 9.94 -11.16 0.85
N ALA A 244 10.86 -11.81 1.58
CA ALA A 244 10.65 -12.16 2.98
C ALA A 244 10.91 -11.01 3.96
N VAL A 245 11.61 -9.97 3.52
CA VAL A 245 12.09 -8.89 4.38
C VAL A 245 11.58 -7.54 3.90
N LEU A 246 10.87 -6.84 4.77
CA LEU A 246 10.64 -5.40 4.64
C LEU A 246 11.55 -4.70 5.65
N VAL A 247 12.43 -3.81 5.15
CA VAL A 247 13.29 -2.98 5.99
C VAL A 247 12.78 -1.54 5.98
N THR A 248 12.74 -0.92 7.16
CA THR A 248 12.51 0.52 7.32
C THR A 248 13.82 1.18 7.72
N LEU A 249 14.33 2.07 6.89
CA LEU A 249 15.50 2.89 7.19
C LEU A 249 15.03 4.28 7.63
N TRP A 250 15.48 4.69 8.81
CA TRP A 250 15.33 6.04 9.32
C TRP A 250 16.57 6.84 8.96
N CYS A 251 16.39 7.88 8.16
CA CYS A 251 17.49 8.60 7.56
C CYS A 251 17.45 10.09 7.91
N THR A 252 18.62 10.73 7.87
CA THR A 252 18.76 12.19 7.89
C THR A 252 19.46 12.67 6.63
N VAL A 253 18.95 13.78 6.10
CA VAL A 253 19.47 14.46 4.91
C VAL A 253 19.46 15.97 5.20
N PRO A 254 20.48 16.76 4.79
CA PRO A 254 20.39 18.22 4.84
C PRO A 254 19.10 18.71 4.19
N VAL A 255 18.42 19.67 4.82
CA VAL A 255 17.07 20.08 4.42
C VAL A 255 17.00 20.57 2.97
N GLU A 256 18.03 21.26 2.50
CA GLU A 256 18.17 21.75 1.13
C GLU A 256 18.36 20.62 0.10
N ARG A 257 18.71 19.41 0.54
CA ARG A 257 18.92 18.23 -0.31
C ARG A 257 17.76 17.23 -0.21
N LEU A 258 16.84 17.40 0.75
CA LEU A 258 15.81 16.42 1.11
C LEU A 258 14.97 15.99 -0.09
N THR A 259 14.38 16.93 -0.82
CA THR A 259 13.54 16.62 -2.00
C THR A 259 14.34 15.95 -3.12
N THR A 260 15.57 16.40 -3.38
CA THR A 260 16.42 15.81 -4.42
C THR A 260 16.82 14.39 -4.05
N THR A 261 17.28 14.17 -2.82
CA THR A 261 17.67 12.86 -2.31
C THR A 261 16.47 11.89 -2.27
N GLY A 262 15.32 12.33 -1.77
CA GLY A 262 14.11 11.51 -1.75
C GLY A 262 13.70 11.03 -3.15
N ARG A 263 13.79 11.89 -4.16
CA ARG A 263 13.51 11.53 -5.57
C ARG A 263 14.55 10.56 -6.17
N VAL A 264 15.81 10.62 -5.75
CA VAL A 264 16.84 9.65 -6.18
C VAL A 264 16.58 8.30 -5.53
N VAL A 265 16.41 8.27 -4.20
CA VAL A 265 16.14 7.05 -3.42
C VAL A 265 14.85 6.37 -3.89
N SER A 266 13.80 7.12 -4.20
CA SER A 266 12.52 6.56 -4.64
C SER A 266 12.56 5.83 -5.99
N ARG A 267 13.66 5.91 -6.73
CA ARG A 267 13.87 5.20 -8.01
C ARG A 267 14.54 3.85 -7.86
N GLU A 268 15.02 3.51 -6.66
CA GLU A 268 15.59 2.18 -6.42
C GLU A 268 14.49 1.11 -6.52
N PRO A 269 14.73 0.01 -7.23
CA PRO A 269 13.69 -0.98 -7.51
C PRO A 269 13.15 -1.67 -6.26
N GLU A 270 13.94 -1.75 -5.19
CA GLU A 270 13.54 -2.34 -3.91
C GLU A 270 12.65 -1.39 -3.10
N VAL A 271 12.74 -0.07 -3.35
CA VAL A 271 12.06 0.94 -2.54
C VAL A 271 10.56 0.94 -2.81
N ARG A 272 9.81 0.52 -1.80
CA ARG A 272 8.35 0.54 -1.79
C ARG A 272 7.78 1.89 -1.42
N ASN A 273 8.28 2.46 -0.31
CA ASN A 273 7.86 3.75 0.20
C ASN A 273 9.09 4.63 0.47
N CYS A 274 9.00 5.89 0.09
CA CYS A 274 9.97 6.92 0.44
C CYS A 274 9.23 8.21 0.70
N PHE A 275 9.38 8.76 1.90
CA PHE A 275 8.67 9.97 2.31
C PHE A 275 9.47 10.78 3.33
N ALA A 276 9.32 12.09 3.28
CA ALA A 276 9.86 13.00 4.28
C ALA A 276 8.94 13.05 5.51
N VAL A 277 9.53 13.13 6.68
CA VAL A 277 8.82 13.26 7.96
C VAL A 277 9.37 14.40 8.80
N VAL A 278 8.54 14.91 9.70
CA VAL A 278 8.96 15.88 10.71
C VAL A 278 9.41 15.11 11.95
N GLY A 279 10.70 15.20 12.29
CA GLY A 279 11.28 14.48 13.43
C GLY A 279 12.80 14.49 13.43
N ALA A 280 13.42 13.69 14.30
CA ALA A 280 14.88 13.54 14.39
C ALA A 280 15.47 12.90 13.11
N ALA A 281 14.78 11.93 12.54
CA ALA A 281 14.96 11.53 11.14
C ALA A 281 14.02 12.38 10.29
N ASN A 282 14.44 12.78 9.08
CA ASN A 282 13.62 13.58 8.19
C ASN A 282 13.30 12.87 6.87
N LEU A 283 13.80 11.65 6.65
CA LEU A 283 13.49 10.79 5.52
C LEU A 283 13.30 9.34 6.00
N VAL A 284 12.22 8.72 5.57
CA VAL A 284 11.95 7.30 5.82
C VAL A 284 11.92 6.56 4.50
N VAL A 285 12.62 5.43 4.44
CA VAL A 285 12.69 4.54 3.28
C VAL A 285 12.26 3.14 3.69
N GLN A 286 11.26 2.58 3.02
CA GLN A 286 10.86 1.20 3.20
C GLN A 286 11.14 0.41 1.93
N ALA A 287 11.88 -0.69 2.04
CA ALA A 287 12.30 -1.50 0.91
C ALA A 287 12.01 -2.98 1.11
N TRP A 288 11.58 -3.66 0.04
CA TRP A 288 11.46 -5.11 0.00
C TRP A 288 12.78 -5.76 -0.42
N LEU A 289 13.23 -6.71 0.38
CA LEU A 289 14.44 -7.50 0.15
C LEU A 289 14.12 -8.99 0.28
N HIS A 290 14.98 -9.84 -0.27
CA HIS A 290 14.81 -11.30 -0.18
C HIS A 290 15.33 -11.85 1.15
N SER A 291 16.37 -11.25 1.72
CA SER A 291 16.96 -11.68 2.98
C SER A 291 17.50 -10.50 3.81
N PRO A 292 17.67 -10.67 5.14
CA PRO A 292 18.33 -9.65 5.95
C PRO A 292 19.79 -9.38 5.55
N ALA A 293 20.45 -10.35 4.91
CA ALA A 293 21.83 -10.23 4.44
C ALA A 293 21.99 -9.19 3.31
N GLU A 294 20.91 -8.85 2.61
CA GLU A 294 20.91 -7.83 1.54
C GLU A 294 20.87 -6.38 2.07
N VAL A 295 20.53 -6.18 3.35
CA VAL A 295 20.39 -4.83 3.93
C VAL A 295 21.67 -4.01 3.81
N PRO A 296 22.88 -4.52 4.15
CA PRO A 296 24.11 -3.75 4.00
C PRO A 296 24.43 -3.35 2.56
N ASP A 297 24.21 -4.25 1.60
CA ASP A 297 24.45 -3.97 0.17
C ASP A 297 23.46 -2.95 -0.37
N PHE A 298 22.19 -3.07 0.01
CA PHE A 298 21.17 -2.08 -0.34
C PHE A 298 21.53 -0.69 0.21
N GLU A 299 21.90 -0.61 1.48
CA GLU A 299 22.35 0.65 2.09
C GLU A 299 23.59 1.22 1.39
N ALA A 300 24.60 0.40 1.11
CA ALA A 300 25.80 0.84 0.42
C ALA A 300 25.48 1.45 -0.97
N ARG A 301 24.54 0.86 -1.71
CA ARG A 301 24.08 1.43 -2.99
C ARG A 301 23.38 2.79 -2.82
N LEU A 302 22.55 2.94 -1.78
CA LEU A 302 21.89 4.21 -1.47
C LEU A 302 22.91 5.30 -1.15
N LEU A 303 23.89 4.99 -0.27
CA LEU A 303 24.93 5.94 0.15
C LEU A 303 25.86 6.33 -1.01
N ALA A 304 26.17 5.40 -1.91
CA ALA A 304 26.95 5.69 -3.10
C ALA A 304 26.26 6.68 -4.04
N ARG A 305 24.92 6.63 -4.14
CA ARG A 305 24.12 7.55 -4.97
C ARG A 305 23.75 8.85 -4.26
N CYS A 306 23.67 8.82 -2.95
CA CYS A 306 23.25 9.94 -2.11
C CYS A 306 24.25 10.14 -0.96
N PRO A 307 25.42 10.76 -1.22
CA PRO A 307 26.45 10.93 -0.18
C PRO A 307 26.01 11.76 1.02
N ASP A 308 25.00 12.62 0.86
CA ASP A 308 24.42 13.44 1.93
C ASP A 308 23.41 12.67 2.81
N LEU A 309 23.08 11.43 2.45
CA LEU A 309 22.18 10.56 3.21
C LEU A 309 22.93 9.93 4.38
N ALA A 310 22.37 10.00 5.56
CA ALA A 310 22.88 9.26 6.72
C ALA A 310 21.77 8.36 7.30
N VAL A 311 21.99 7.05 7.29
CA VAL A 311 21.08 6.08 7.91
C VAL A 311 21.30 6.09 9.41
N ARG A 312 20.26 6.44 10.18
CA ARG A 312 20.27 6.55 11.64
C ARG A 312 19.83 5.26 12.31
N ASP A 313 18.86 4.58 11.72
CA ASP A 313 18.36 3.32 12.25
C ASP A 313 17.86 2.41 11.12
N ARG A 314 17.88 1.10 11.38
CA ARG A 314 17.50 0.02 10.48
C ARG A 314 16.59 -0.93 11.21
N VAL A 315 15.33 -0.95 10.84
CA VAL A 315 14.30 -1.74 11.50
C VAL A 315 13.73 -2.74 10.51
N LEU A 316 13.84 -4.03 10.82
CA LEU A 316 13.14 -5.06 10.04
C LEU A 316 11.69 -5.15 10.49
N VAL A 317 10.78 -5.37 9.55
CA VAL A 317 9.40 -5.67 9.85
C VAL A 317 9.27 -7.19 10.02
N LEU A 318 9.02 -7.62 11.26
CA LEU A 318 8.89 -9.05 11.61
C LEU A 318 7.53 -9.62 11.20
N ARG A 319 6.51 -8.79 11.14
CA ARG A 319 5.15 -9.17 10.74
C ARG A 319 4.37 -7.97 10.23
N ILE A 320 3.58 -8.20 9.20
CA ILE A 320 2.60 -7.25 8.70
C ILE A 320 1.20 -7.81 9.02
N HIS A 321 0.45 -7.11 9.86
CA HIS A 321 -0.93 -7.46 10.20
C HIS A 321 -1.93 -6.85 9.22
N LYS A 322 -1.62 -5.64 8.74
CA LYS A 322 -2.44 -4.91 7.77
C LYS A 322 -1.55 -4.18 6.78
N LEU A 323 -1.84 -4.28 5.48
CA LEU A 323 -1.10 -3.62 4.42
C LEU A 323 -2.07 -2.90 3.49
N ALA A 324 -1.97 -1.58 3.43
CA ALA A 324 -2.83 -0.75 2.58
C ALA A 324 -4.34 -1.07 2.74
N GLY A 325 -4.80 -1.28 3.98
CA GLY A 325 -6.17 -1.62 4.31
C GLY A 325 -6.50 -3.11 4.29
N HIS A 326 -5.62 -3.98 3.79
CA HIS A 326 -5.86 -5.43 3.76
C HIS A 326 -5.27 -6.10 5.00
N ILE A 327 -6.10 -6.82 5.75
CA ILE A 327 -5.67 -7.65 6.88
C ILE A 327 -5.04 -8.92 6.33
N LEU A 328 -3.85 -9.25 6.82
CA LEU A 328 -3.04 -10.37 6.35
C LEU A 328 -2.89 -11.44 7.44
N ASP A 329 -2.84 -12.70 7.02
CA ASP A 329 -2.45 -13.82 7.87
C ASP A 329 -0.92 -13.88 8.08
N ARG A 330 -0.43 -14.91 8.80
CA ARG A 330 1.02 -15.09 9.04
C ARG A 330 1.83 -15.33 7.78
N ALA A 331 1.24 -15.87 6.74
CA ALA A 331 1.85 -16.12 5.45
C ALA A 331 1.76 -14.92 4.49
N GLY A 332 1.23 -13.78 4.94
CA GLY A 332 1.04 -12.58 4.12
C GLY A 332 -0.16 -12.65 3.17
N ARG A 333 -1.05 -13.65 3.30
CA ARG A 333 -2.23 -13.81 2.46
C ARG A 333 -3.37 -12.88 2.93
N LYS A 334 -4.11 -12.33 1.99
CA LYS A 334 -5.24 -11.46 2.30
C LYS A 334 -6.37 -12.24 3.00
N VAL A 335 -6.73 -11.82 4.22
CA VAL A 335 -7.87 -12.38 4.97
C VAL A 335 -9.14 -11.59 4.70
N THR A 336 -9.07 -10.28 4.88
CA THR A 336 -10.18 -9.35 4.66
C THR A 336 -9.66 -7.94 4.36
N THR A 337 -10.56 -7.00 4.13
CA THR A 337 -10.22 -5.61 3.84
C THR A 337 -10.99 -4.68 4.78
N VAL A 338 -10.29 -3.74 5.38
CA VAL A 338 -10.84 -2.56 6.04
C VAL A 338 -10.44 -1.36 5.18
N PRO A 339 -11.31 -0.88 4.29
CA PRO A 339 -10.97 0.20 3.36
C PRO A 339 -10.51 1.44 4.11
N PRO A 340 -9.41 2.09 3.69
CA PRO A 340 -8.99 3.37 4.26
C PRO A 340 -10.05 4.44 4.01
N ASP A 341 -10.36 5.22 5.04
CA ASP A 341 -11.34 6.32 4.98
C ASP A 341 -10.66 7.67 4.70
N VAL A 342 -9.83 7.69 3.67
CA VAL A 342 -9.10 8.91 3.24
C VAL A 342 -9.85 9.72 2.18
N TRP A 343 -11.03 9.24 1.75
CA TRP A 343 -11.81 9.82 0.67
C TRP A 343 -12.82 10.88 1.12
N LEU A 344 -12.93 11.12 2.43
CA LEU A 344 -13.91 12.05 2.96
C LEU A 344 -13.34 13.48 3.02
N PRO A 345 -13.95 14.47 2.38
CA PRO A 345 -13.80 15.85 2.84
C PRO A 345 -14.38 15.91 4.25
N GLY A 346 -13.62 16.47 5.22
CA GLY A 346 -13.94 16.50 6.63
C GLY A 346 -15.42 16.69 6.95
N GLY A 347 -16.11 15.60 7.14
CA GLY A 347 -17.48 15.49 7.56
C GLY A 347 -17.53 14.48 8.69
N ASP A 348 -18.12 14.87 9.79
CA ASP A 348 -18.29 14.14 11.03
C ASP A 348 -18.48 12.64 10.79
N ALA A 349 -17.49 11.85 11.16
CA ALA A 349 -17.72 10.48 11.55
C ALA A 349 -18.51 10.55 12.87
N GLY A 350 -19.83 10.78 12.72
CA GLY A 350 -20.77 10.68 13.80
C GLY A 350 -20.63 9.31 14.43
N GLY A 351 -20.22 9.30 15.69
CA GLY A 351 -20.19 8.12 16.49
C GLY A 351 -21.54 7.41 16.44
N SER A 352 -21.58 6.19 15.98
CA SER A 352 -22.55 5.20 16.43
C SER A 352 -21.88 4.45 17.57
N GLY A 353 -22.01 5.06 18.75
CA GLY A 353 -21.87 4.32 19.99
C GLY A 353 -23.13 3.51 20.22
N ALA A 354 -22.96 2.33 20.67
CA ALA A 354 -23.63 1.68 21.78
C ALA A 354 -23.02 0.30 21.93
#